data_3512073cc948a67cb2e35cc5a549e94f
#
_entry.id   3512073cc948a67cb2e35cc5a549e94f
#
_cell.length_a   1.000
_cell.length_b   1.000
_cell.length_c   1.000
_cell.angle_alpha   90.00
_cell.angle_beta   90.00
_cell.angle_gamma   90.00
#
_symmetry.space_group_name_H-M   'P 1'
#
loop_
_entity.id
_entity.type
_entity.pdbx_description
1 polymer ?
#
loop_
_entity_poly.entity_id
_entity_poly.type
_entity_poly.pdbx_seq_one_letter_code
_entity_poly.pdbx_strand_id
1 'polypeptide(L)'
;QIKAVSRMLTVKGINLNYGASQALRGVSLSARKGEVTCILGRNGVGKTTLLNAIMGLEKISSGEIILDETPIGKEPAYVRSRCGLALVPQGRDIFSQLTVEENLRVGLSGLPRGEKIIPPNLFQYFPVLNDMLHRKGGDLSGGQQQQLAIARALAAKPRVLLLDEPTEGIQPSIIKLITSVIKSLRDQGNMAIILVEQYFEFAFELADKILVME
;
A
#
# COMPACT_ATOMS: atom_id res chain seq x y z
N GLN A 1 -22.67 16.06 -18.11
CA GLN A 1 -22.36 16.20 -16.67
C GLN A 1 -21.12 15.40 -16.40
N ILE A 2 -19.98 16.08 -16.24
CA ILE A 2 -18.73 15.46 -15.78
C ILE A 2 -18.97 15.08 -14.32
N LYS A 3 -19.16 13.79 -14.03
CA LYS A 3 -19.17 13.30 -12.65
C LYS A 3 -17.85 13.74 -12.00
N ALA A 4 -17.93 14.59 -11.00
CA ALA A 4 -16.76 14.94 -10.20
C ALA A 4 -16.19 13.63 -9.64
N VAL A 5 -15.03 13.21 -10.13
CA VAL A 5 -14.35 11.98 -9.65
C VAL A 5 -13.94 12.27 -8.22
N SER A 6 -14.64 11.67 -7.28
CA SER A 6 -14.43 11.84 -5.85
C SER A 6 -12.99 11.44 -5.49
N ARG A 7 -12.27 12.33 -4.81
CA ARG A 7 -10.95 12.04 -4.26
C ARG A 7 -11.11 11.07 -3.10
N MET A 8 -10.48 9.90 -3.17
CA MET A 8 -10.53 8.91 -2.11
C MET A 8 -9.65 9.31 -0.93
N LEU A 9 -8.41 9.72 -1.20
CA LEU A 9 -7.46 10.20 -0.20
C LEU A 9 -6.94 11.58 -0.60
N THR A 10 -6.90 12.49 0.36
CA THR A 10 -6.30 13.82 0.20
C THR A 10 -5.34 14.09 1.35
N VAL A 11 -4.13 14.46 1.01
CA VAL A 11 -3.09 14.93 1.93
C VAL A 11 -2.85 16.40 1.62
N LYS A 12 -2.92 17.28 2.64
CA LYS A 12 -2.79 18.72 2.48
C LYS A 12 -1.71 19.26 3.39
N GLY A 13 -0.62 19.73 2.80
CA GLY A 13 0.42 20.50 3.46
C GLY A 13 1.00 19.83 4.71
N ILE A 14 1.20 18.50 4.69
CA ILE A 14 1.69 17.81 5.88
C ILE A 14 3.17 18.10 6.12
N ASN A 15 3.48 18.34 7.39
CA ASN A 15 4.82 18.44 7.91
C ASN A 15 5.08 17.33 8.93
N LEU A 16 6.31 16.81 8.95
CA LEU A 16 6.73 15.77 9.89
C LEU A 16 8.19 15.96 10.24
N ASN A 17 8.49 15.85 11.53
CA ASN A 17 9.85 16.00 12.07
C ASN A 17 10.24 14.75 12.86
N TYR A 18 11.48 14.31 12.70
CA TYR A 18 12.17 13.37 13.60
C TYR A 18 13.12 14.17 14.51
N GLY A 19 12.67 14.47 15.72
CA GLY A 19 13.39 15.40 16.59
C GLY A 19 13.56 16.78 15.93
N ALA A 20 14.79 17.22 15.75
CA ALA A 20 15.12 18.48 15.08
C ALA A 20 15.14 18.39 13.54
N SER A 21 15.13 17.20 12.97
CA SER A 21 15.20 16.99 11.51
C SER A 21 13.80 16.97 10.90
N GLN A 22 13.55 17.86 9.95
CA GLN A 22 12.29 17.89 9.20
C GLN A 22 12.35 16.94 8.02
N ALA A 23 11.54 15.87 8.08
CA ALA A 23 11.46 14.83 7.05
C ALA A 23 10.42 15.14 5.96
N LEU A 24 9.30 15.77 6.31
CA LEU A 24 8.29 16.23 5.35
C LEU A 24 8.04 17.72 5.49
N ARG A 25 7.97 18.43 4.35
CA ARG A 25 7.79 19.88 4.29
C ARG A 25 6.61 20.24 3.39
N GLY A 26 5.45 20.49 3.98
CA GLY A 26 4.26 20.96 3.26
C GLY A 26 3.78 20.01 2.15
N VAL A 27 3.98 18.70 2.30
CA VAL A 27 3.67 17.71 1.25
C VAL A 27 2.18 17.61 1.03
N SER A 28 1.75 17.69 -0.24
CA SER A 28 0.36 17.58 -0.64
C SER A 28 0.20 16.60 -1.80
N LEU A 29 -0.80 15.71 -1.70
CA LEU A 29 -1.17 14.80 -2.77
C LEU A 29 -2.67 14.45 -2.71
N SER A 30 -3.17 13.89 -3.80
CA SER A 30 -4.50 13.29 -3.82
C SER A 30 -4.48 12.01 -4.64
N ALA A 31 -5.18 10.98 -4.16
CA ALA A 31 -5.37 9.73 -4.86
C ALA A 31 -6.87 9.48 -5.09
N ARG A 32 -7.23 8.91 -6.25
CA ARG A 32 -8.60 8.63 -6.67
C ARG A 32 -8.82 7.14 -6.85
N LYS A 33 -10.06 6.71 -6.75
CA LYS A 33 -10.46 5.35 -7.12
C LYS A 33 -10.11 5.05 -8.57
N GLY A 34 -9.57 3.86 -8.82
CA GLY A 34 -9.21 3.43 -10.16
C GLY A 34 -7.99 4.14 -10.73
N GLU A 35 -7.18 4.81 -9.88
CA GLU A 35 -5.96 5.47 -10.31
C GLU A 35 -4.77 4.98 -9.48
N VAL A 36 -3.61 4.90 -10.14
CA VAL A 36 -2.30 4.71 -9.52
C VAL A 36 -1.60 6.05 -9.44
N THR A 37 -1.39 6.56 -8.22
CA THR A 37 -0.56 7.73 -7.97
C THR A 37 0.84 7.25 -7.57
N CYS A 38 1.84 7.50 -8.40
CA CYS A 38 3.21 7.13 -8.11
C CYS A 38 3.98 8.32 -7.52
N ILE A 39 4.77 8.04 -6.49
CA ILE A 39 5.68 9.00 -5.85
C ILE A 39 7.10 8.55 -6.16
N LEU A 40 7.79 9.34 -6.96
CA LEU A 40 9.19 9.13 -7.34
C LEU A 40 10.10 10.04 -6.52
N GLY A 41 11.28 9.55 -6.21
CA GLY A 41 12.33 10.33 -5.53
C GLY A 41 13.50 9.46 -5.12
N ARG A 42 14.62 10.12 -4.81
CA ARG A 42 15.83 9.44 -4.33
C ARG A 42 15.60 8.83 -2.94
N ASN A 43 16.54 7.96 -2.51
CA ASN A 43 16.54 7.47 -1.14
C ASN A 43 16.75 8.63 -0.15
N GLY A 44 16.03 8.56 0.98
CA GLY A 44 16.15 9.57 2.03
C GLY A 44 15.32 10.84 1.85
N VAL A 45 14.58 11.02 0.75
CA VAL A 45 13.75 12.21 0.54
C VAL A 45 12.41 12.20 1.30
N GLY A 46 12.12 11.14 2.06
CA GLY A 46 10.92 11.06 2.89
C GLY A 46 9.74 10.29 2.31
N LYS A 47 9.92 9.49 1.23
CA LYS A 47 8.84 8.71 0.60
C LYS A 47 8.18 7.72 1.58
N THR A 48 8.98 6.86 2.22
CA THR A 48 8.52 5.92 3.26
C THR A 48 7.88 6.66 4.43
N THR A 49 8.49 7.78 4.86
CA THR A 49 7.93 8.63 5.92
C THR A 49 6.54 9.15 5.55
N LEU A 50 6.32 9.51 4.29
CA LEU A 50 5.02 9.96 3.78
C LEU A 50 3.98 8.83 3.86
N LEU A 51 4.32 7.61 3.42
CA LEU A 51 3.41 6.46 3.54
C LEU A 51 3.11 6.14 5.01
N ASN A 52 4.12 6.16 5.88
CA ASN A 52 3.95 5.94 7.32
C ASN A 52 3.07 7.01 7.96
N ALA A 53 3.23 8.28 7.56
CA ALA A 53 2.37 9.38 8.00
C ALA A 53 0.91 9.17 7.55
N ILE A 54 0.69 8.75 6.30
CA ILE A 54 -0.65 8.43 5.77
C ILE A 54 -1.26 7.26 6.53
N MET A 55 -0.49 6.21 6.81
CA MET A 55 -0.96 5.04 7.55
C MET A 55 -1.19 5.32 9.04
N GLY A 56 -0.57 6.39 9.60
CA GLY A 56 -0.66 6.75 11.02
C GLY A 56 0.34 6.01 11.89
N LEU A 57 1.41 5.50 11.29
CA LEU A 57 2.58 4.94 11.98
C LEU A 57 3.51 6.06 12.46
N GLU A 58 3.52 7.19 11.75
CA GLU A 58 4.23 8.40 12.12
C GLU A 58 3.26 9.57 12.31
N LYS A 59 3.54 10.40 13.30
CA LYS A 59 2.69 11.54 13.65
C LYS A 59 3.11 12.79 12.85
N ILE A 60 2.16 13.36 12.12
CA ILE A 60 2.36 14.66 11.46
C ILE A 60 2.40 15.79 12.50
N SER A 61 3.25 16.79 12.26
CA SER A 61 3.31 18.01 13.10
C SER A 61 2.26 19.04 12.70
N SER A 62 1.89 19.08 11.41
CA SER A 62 0.82 19.95 10.90
C SER A 62 0.32 19.44 9.55
N GLY A 63 -0.78 20.02 9.05
CA GLY A 63 -1.46 19.63 7.82
C GLY A 63 -2.63 18.69 8.08
N GLU A 64 -3.21 18.15 7.00
CA GLU A 64 -4.41 17.33 7.07
C GLU A 64 -4.26 16.07 6.21
N ILE A 65 -4.83 14.96 6.69
CA ILE A 65 -5.03 13.71 5.94
C ILE A 65 -6.52 13.40 6.00
N ILE A 66 -7.16 13.30 4.83
CA ILE A 66 -8.61 13.16 4.68
C ILE A 66 -8.90 11.94 3.81
N LEU A 67 -9.75 11.04 4.30
CA LEU A 67 -10.25 9.87 3.58
C LEU A 67 -11.76 10.05 3.36
N ASP A 68 -12.22 10.12 2.11
CA ASP A 68 -13.63 10.38 1.76
C ASP A 68 -14.29 11.45 2.62
N GLU A 69 -13.74 12.66 2.60
CA GLU A 69 -14.21 13.82 3.35
C GLU A 69 -14.04 13.71 4.88
N THR A 70 -13.64 12.54 5.42
CA THR A 70 -13.39 12.33 6.85
C THR A 70 -11.94 12.61 7.20
N PRO A 71 -11.64 13.57 8.09
CA PRO A 71 -10.28 13.79 8.58
C PRO A 71 -9.79 12.60 9.41
N ILE A 72 -8.68 11.97 8.99
CA ILE A 72 -8.09 10.82 9.69
C ILE A 72 -6.69 11.11 10.26
N GLY A 73 -6.19 12.34 10.10
CA GLY A 73 -4.82 12.70 10.46
C GLY A 73 -4.47 12.52 11.94
N LYS A 74 -5.46 12.50 12.83
CA LYS A 74 -5.28 12.24 14.28
C LYS A 74 -5.56 10.80 14.70
N GLU A 75 -6.13 10.00 13.79
CA GLU A 75 -6.49 8.62 14.09
C GLU A 75 -5.24 7.72 14.11
N PRO A 76 -5.14 6.76 15.05
CA PRO A 76 -4.05 5.79 15.08
C PRO A 76 -4.15 4.80 13.91
N ALA A 77 -3.03 4.15 13.57
CA ALA A 77 -2.91 3.26 12.41
C ALA A 77 -4.00 2.17 12.36
N TYR A 78 -4.36 1.56 13.50
CA TYR A 78 -5.38 0.51 13.52
C TYR A 78 -6.78 1.02 13.16
N VAL A 79 -7.10 2.29 13.48
CA VAL A 79 -8.37 2.93 13.05
C VAL A 79 -8.33 3.19 11.56
N ARG A 80 -7.23 3.76 11.04
CA ARG A 80 -7.07 4.01 9.61
C ARG A 80 -7.13 2.72 8.79
N SER A 81 -6.56 1.63 9.30
CA SER A 81 -6.70 0.31 8.68
C SER A 81 -8.15 -0.14 8.60
N ARG A 82 -8.94 0.02 9.67
CA ARG A 82 -10.39 -0.28 9.66
C ARG A 82 -11.18 0.63 8.73
N CYS A 83 -10.71 1.85 8.49
CA CYS A 83 -11.29 2.74 7.47
C CYS A 83 -10.94 2.35 6.03
N GLY A 84 -10.09 1.32 5.85
CA GLY A 84 -9.75 0.77 4.55
C GLY A 84 -8.39 1.21 3.99
N LEU A 85 -7.44 1.66 4.82
CA LEU A 85 -6.05 1.83 4.41
C LEU A 85 -5.27 0.53 4.65
N ALA A 86 -4.46 0.12 3.68
CA ALA A 86 -3.49 -0.96 3.85
C ALA A 86 -2.12 -0.53 3.32
N LEU A 87 -1.07 -0.97 4.00
CA LEU A 87 0.32 -0.68 3.65
C LEU A 87 1.07 -1.98 3.42
N VAL A 88 1.80 -2.05 2.31
CA VAL A 88 2.88 -3.00 2.08
C VAL A 88 4.18 -2.23 2.26
N PRO A 89 4.89 -2.40 3.37
CA PRO A 89 6.11 -1.65 3.65
C PRO A 89 7.29 -2.17 2.83
N GLN A 90 8.32 -1.34 2.71
CA GLN A 90 9.63 -1.77 2.25
C GLN A 90 10.12 -2.94 3.13
N GLY A 91 10.74 -3.96 2.53
CA GLY A 91 11.18 -5.14 3.29
C GLY A 91 10.08 -6.20 3.54
N ARG A 92 8.84 -5.98 3.07
CA ARG A 92 7.71 -6.94 3.05
C ARG A 92 7.05 -7.18 4.41
N ASP A 93 7.78 -7.20 5.52
CA ASP A 93 7.32 -7.39 6.91
C ASP A 93 6.34 -8.57 7.07
N ILE A 94 6.65 -9.70 6.42
CA ILE A 94 5.87 -10.93 6.62
C ILE A 94 6.19 -11.56 7.98
N PHE A 95 5.24 -12.30 8.54
CA PHE A 95 5.47 -13.09 9.74
C PHE A 95 6.15 -14.40 9.36
N SER A 96 7.48 -14.46 9.50
CA SER A 96 8.31 -15.57 9.04
C SER A 96 7.97 -16.91 9.70
N GLN A 97 7.52 -16.91 10.96
CA GLN A 97 7.16 -18.10 11.72
C GLN A 97 5.74 -18.59 11.48
N LEU A 98 4.87 -17.73 10.93
CA LEU A 98 3.51 -18.09 10.56
C LEU A 98 3.50 -18.70 9.15
N THR A 99 2.54 -19.59 8.91
CA THR A 99 2.27 -20.13 7.56
C THR A 99 1.75 -19.03 6.61
N VAL A 100 1.72 -19.32 5.32
CA VAL A 100 1.10 -18.44 4.31
C VAL A 100 -0.36 -18.17 4.67
N GLU A 101 -1.12 -19.21 5.00
CA GLU A 101 -2.52 -19.05 5.40
C GLU A 101 -2.66 -18.15 6.63
N GLU A 102 -1.86 -18.38 7.68
CA GLU A 102 -1.89 -17.55 8.90
C GLU A 102 -1.51 -16.10 8.61
N ASN A 103 -0.50 -15.84 7.76
CA ASN A 103 -0.16 -14.50 7.31
C ASN A 103 -1.36 -13.81 6.62
N LEU A 104 -2.06 -14.52 5.73
CA LEU A 104 -3.26 -13.98 5.08
C LEU A 104 -4.38 -13.71 6.09
N ARG A 105 -4.57 -14.58 7.08
CA ARG A 105 -5.55 -14.41 8.17
C ARG A 105 -5.25 -13.19 9.04
N VAL A 106 -3.98 -12.84 9.26
CA VAL A 106 -3.61 -11.58 9.95
C VAL A 106 -4.17 -10.38 9.20
N GLY A 107 -4.12 -10.36 7.87
CA GLY A 107 -4.73 -9.31 7.04
C GLY A 107 -6.23 -9.11 7.29
N LEU A 108 -6.94 -10.17 7.70
CA LEU A 108 -8.37 -10.11 7.99
C LEU A 108 -8.70 -9.57 9.40
N SER A 109 -7.71 -9.30 10.24
CA SER A 109 -7.91 -8.98 11.66
C SER A 109 -8.81 -7.76 11.89
N GLY A 110 -8.72 -6.75 11.02
CA GLY A 110 -9.50 -5.51 11.07
C GLY A 110 -10.95 -5.65 10.59
N LEU A 111 -11.29 -6.76 9.90
CA LEU A 111 -12.62 -6.97 9.34
C LEU A 111 -13.62 -7.49 10.38
N PRO A 112 -14.94 -7.24 10.18
CA PRO A 112 -16.01 -7.85 10.98
C PRO A 112 -15.92 -9.39 11.00
N ARG A 113 -16.39 -10.04 12.08
CA ARG A 113 -16.27 -11.51 12.23
C ARG A 113 -16.82 -12.30 11.03
N GLY A 114 -17.95 -11.90 10.46
CA GLY A 114 -18.56 -12.56 9.31
C GLY A 114 -17.82 -12.41 7.99
N GLU A 115 -16.84 -11.49 7.93
CA GLU A 115 -16.05 -11.18 6.73
C GLU A 115 -14.62 -11.75 6.78
N LYS A 116 -14.25 -12.45 7.85
CA LYS A 116 -12.89 -13.01 8.05
C LYS A 116 -12.64 -14.28 7.23
N ILE A 117 -12.93 -14.21 5.94
CA ILE A 117 -12.69 -15.27 4.95
C ILE A 117 -11.63 -14.78 3.99
N ILE A 118 -10.59 -15.58 3.75
CA ILE A 118 -9.55 -15.26 2.76
C ILE A 118 -10.23 -15.16 1.39
N PRO A 119 -10.15 -13.98 0.72
CA PRO A 119 -10.81 -13.80 -0.56
C PRO A 119 -10.22 -14.74 -1.63
N PRO A 120 -11.03 -15.58 -2.31
CA PRO A 120 -10.51 -16.55 -3.30
C PRO A 120 -9.77 -15.91 -4.47
N ASN A 121 -10.11 -14.69 -4.84
CA ASN A 121 -9.44 -13.94 -5.91
C ASN A 121 -7.98 -13.61 -5.62
N LEU A 122 -7.52 -13.67 -4.37
CA LEU A 122 -6.11 -13.53 -4.04
C LEU A 122 -5.25 -14.61 -4.71
N PHE A 123 -5.78 -15.82 -4.81
CA PHE A 123 -5.10 -16.94 -5.46
C PHE A 123 -5.15 -16.87 -6.99
N GLN A 124 -6.05 -16.06 -7.55
CA GLN A 124 -6.02 -15.72 -8.98
C GLN A 124 -4.87 -14.73 -9.29
N TYR A 125 -4.61 -13.79 -8.38
CA TYR A 125 -3.48 -12.87 -8.49
C TYR A 125 -2.13 -13.55 -8.23
N PHE A 126 -2.10 -14.43 -7.23
CA PHE A 126 -0.88 -15.08 -6.73
C PHE A 126 -1.10 -16.59 -6.57
N PRO A 127 -1.17 -17.35 -7.69
CA PRO A 127 -1.47 -18.80 -7.65
C PRO A 127 -0.51 -19.60 -6.77
N VAL A 128 0.78 -19.22 -6.76
CA VAL A 128 1.82 -19.90 -5.97
C VAL A 128 1.52 -19.94 -4.47
N LEU A 129 0.77 -18.96 -3.95
CA LEU A 129 0.41 -18.92 -2.53
C LEU A 129 -0.60 -20.00 -2.16
N ASN A 130 -1.47 -20.39 -3.08
CA ASN A 130 -2.42 -21.48 -2.86
C ASN A 130 -1.72 -22.82 -2.65
N ASP A 131 -0.66 -23.06 -3.42
CA ASP A 131 0.13 -24.31 -3.34
C ASP A 131 1.01 -24.36 -2.07
N MET A 132 1.18 -23.21 -1.43
CA MET A 132 2.11 -23.03 -0.30
C MET A 132 1.40 -22.65 1.01
N LEU A 133 0.08 -22.82 1.12
CA LEU A 133 -0.71 -22.35 2.27
C LEU A 133 -0.15 -22.79 3.63
N HIS A 134 0.38 -24.02 3.70
CA HIS A 134 0.90 -24.60 4.95
C HIS A 134 2.42 -24.37 5.15
N ARG A 135 3.12 -23.73 4.19
CA ARG A 135 4.53 -23.39 4.36
C ARG A 135 4.69 -22.15 5.23
N LYS A 136 5.76 -22.11 6.02
CA LYS A 136 6.11 -20.90 6.78
C LYS A 136 6.53 -19.78 5.83
N GLY A 137 6.17 -18.54 6.18
CA GLY A 137 6.55 -17.36 5.40
C GLY A 137 8.06 -17.21 5.24
N GLY A 138 8.82 -17.61 6.28
CA GLY A 138 10.29 -17.57 6.23
C GLY A 138 10.94 -18.52 5.22
N ASP A 139 10.23 -19.59 4.82
CA ASP A 139 10.72 -20.59 3.86
C ASP A 139 10.44 -20.19 2.40
N LEU A 140 9.78 -19.06 2.19
CA LEU A 140 9.46 -18.54 0.86
C LEU A 140 10.65 -17.78 0.27
N SER A 141 10.78 -17.84 -1.07
CA SER A 141 11.71 -16.95 -1.78
C SER A 141 11.30 -15.48 -1.62
N GLY A 142 12.25 -14.55 -1.83
CA GLY A 142 11.96 -13.12 -1.72
C GLY A 142 10.78 -12.65 -2.59
N GLY A 143 10.66 -13.17 -3.81
CA GLY A 143 9.53 -12.87 -4.69
C GLY A 143 8.20 -13.46 -4.20
N GLN A 144 8.22 -14.64 -3.58
CA GLN A 144 7.03 -15.24 -2.96
C GLN A 144 6.61 -14.50 -1.69
N GLN A 145 7.58 -14.04 -0.90
CA GLN A 145 7.32 -13.19 0.28
C GLN A 145 6.67 -11.86 -0.13
N GLN A 146 7.11 -11.26 -1.24
CA GLN A 146 6.50 -10.03 -1.76
C GLN A 146 5.06 -10.27 -2.20
N GLN A 147 4.79 -11.37 -2.91
CA GLN A 147 3.44 -11.78 -3.26
C GLN A 147 2.57 -11.96 -2.02
N LEU A 148 3.10 -12.61 -0.97
CA LEU A 148 2.41 -12.81 0.30
C LEU A 148 2.12 -11.48 1.01
N ALA A 149 3.06 -10.54 1.02
CA ALA A 149 2.89 -9.22 1.63
C ALA A 149 1.76 -8.44 0.95
N ILE A 150 1.74 -8.43 -0.39
CA ILE A 150 0.67 -7.78 -1.16
C ILE A 150 -0.67 -8.50 -0.95
N ALA A 151 -0.70 -9.83 -1.02
CA ALA A 151 -1.91 -10.61 -0.80
C ALA A 151 -2.50 -10.39 0.60
N ARG A 152 -1.65 -10.32 1.65
CA ARG A 152 -2.06 -10.01 3.01
C ARG A 152 -2.69 -8.62 3.13
N ALA A 153 -2.13 -7.62 2.47
CA ALA A 153 -2.70 -6.27 2.42
C ALA A 153 -4.06 -6.27 1.69
N LEU A 154 -4.17 -6.98 0.57
CA LEU A 154 -5.42 -7.11 -0.20
C LEU A 154 -6.49 -7.92 0.55
N ALA A 155 -6.11 -8.86 1.42
CA ALA A 155 -7.05 -9.61 2.26
C ALA A 155 -7.89 -8.69 3.15
N ALA A 156 -7.34 -7.54 3.58
CA ALA A 156 -8.05 -6.51 4.33
C ALA A 156 -9.14 -5.78 3.50
N LYS A 157 -9.31 -6.09 2.21
CA LYS A 157 -10.23 -5.41 1.28
C LYS A 157 -10.04 -3.89 1.28
N PRO A 158 -8.83 -3.39 1.04
CA PRO A 158 -8.55 -1.98 1.23
C PRO A 158 -9.26 -1.10 0.20
N ARG A 159 -9.53 0.13 0.60
CA ARG A 159 -10.00 1.23 -0.26
C ARG A 159 -8.83 2.05 -0.80
N VAL A 160 -7.75 2.11 -0.02
CA VAL A 160 -6.47 2.73 -0.40
C VAL A 160 -5.35 1.74 -0.10
N LEU A 161 -4.61 1.36 -1.14
CA LEU A 161 -3.44 0.49 -1.04
C LEU A 161 -2.17 1.33 -1.17
N LEU A 162 -1.31 1.27 -0.16
CA LEU A 162 -0.01 1.92 -0.11
C LEU A 162 1.07 0.87 -0.36
N LEU A 163 1.92 1.08 -1.36
CA LEU A 163 3.00 0.18 -1.73
C LEU A 163 4.34 0.93 -1.65
N ASP A 164 5.22 0.48 -0.78
CA ASP A 164 6.55 1.06 -0.59
C ASP A 164 7.62 0.20 -1.25
N GLU A 165 8.15 0.67 -2.38
CA GLU A 165 9.20 0.04 -3.20
C GLU A 165 8.95 -1.48 -3.43
N PRO A 166 7.79 -1.88 -3.97
CA PRO A 166 7.40 -3.28 -4.06
C PRO A 166 8.26 -4.11 -5.02
N THR A 167 9.14 -3.47 -5.80
CA THR A 167 10.02 -4.14 -6.76
C THR A 167 11.44 -4.36 -6.25
N GLU A 168 11.77 -3.83 -5.06
CA GLU A 168 13.13 -3.91 -4.53
C GLU A 168 13.58 -5.35 -4.27
N GLY A 169 14.73 -5.73 -4.84
CA GLY A 169 15.33 -7.06 -4.68
C GLY A 169 14.48 -8.21 -5.26
N ILE A 170 13.64 -7.94 -6.26
CA ILE A 170 12.72 -8.88 -6.87
C ILE A 170 13.17 -9.23 -8.29
N GLN A 171 12.97 -10.48 -8.69
CA GLN A 171 13.26 -10.96 -10.04
C GLN A 171 12.31 -10.34 -11.08
N PRO A 172 12.77 -10.10 -12.33
CA PRO A 172 11.95 -9.47 -13.38
C PRO A 172 10.62 -10.16 -13.66
N SER A 173 10.56 -11.49 -13.56
CA SER A 173 9.31 -12.25 -13.76
C SER A 173 8.25 -11.93 -12.71
N ILE A 174 8.67 -11.73 -11.46
CA ILE A 174 7.77 -11.37 -10.36
C ILE A 174 7.38 -9.89 -10.45
N ILE A 175 8.29 -9.01 -10.90
CA ILE A 175 7.95 -7.60 -11.18
C ILE A 175 6.82 -7.54 -12.21
N LYS A 176 6.91 -8.30 -13.32
CA LYS A 176 5.85 -8.37 -14.33
C LYS A 176 4.51 -8.87 -13.75
N LEU A 177 4.55 -9.87 -12.87
CA LEU A 177 3.35 -10.34 -12.18
C LEU A 177 2.74 -9.25 -11.31
N ILE A 178 3.54 -8.57 -10.48
CA ILE A 178 3.07 -7.47 -9.62
C ILE A 178 2.51 -6.33 -10.48
N THR A 179 3.15 -5.98 -11.59
CA THR A 179 2.66 -5.00 -12.56
C THR A 179 1.25 -5.38 -13.06
N SER A 180 1.07 -6.63 -13.48
CA SER A 180 -0.23 -7.12 -13.98
C SER A 180 -1.31 -7.08 -12.91
N VAL A 181 -0.97 -7.43 -11.67
CA VAL A 181 -1.89 -7.37 -10.52
C VAL A 181 -2.30 -5.92 -10.23
N ILE A 182 -1.35 -4.98 -10.17
CA ILE A 182 -1.64 -3.56 -9.92
C ILE A 182 -2.54 -3.00 -11.03
N LYS A 183 -2.27 -3.32 -12.31
CA LYS A 183 -3.13 -2.92 -13.44
C LYS A 183 -4.56 -3.49 -13.28
N SER A 184 -4.68 -4.76 -12.96
CA SER A 184 -5.99 -5.40 -12.72
C SER A 184 -6.76 -4.73 -11.57
N LEU A 185 -6.09 -4.41 -10.46
CA LEU A 185 -6.70 -3.73 -9.32
C LEU A 185 -7.15 -2.30 -9.68
N ARG A 186 -6.32 -1.56 -10.43
CA ARG A 186 -6.67 -0.23 -10.96
C ARG A 186 -7.91 -0.29 -11.85
N ASP A 187 -7.91 -1.22 -12.80
CA ASP A 187 -8.96 -1.33 -13.82
C ASP A 187 -10.31 -1.76 -13.23
N GLN A 188 -10.32 -2.45 -12.08
CA GLN A 188 -11.54 -2.72 -11.30
C GLN A 188 -12.16 -1.45 -10.71
N GLY A 189 -11.43 -0.36 -10.59
CA GLY A 189 -11.95 0.94 -10.17
C GLY A 189 -12.41 1.04 -8.71
N ASN A 190 -12.11 0.04 -7.87
CA ASN A 190 -12.64 -0.06 -6.51
C ASN A 190 -11.76 0.57 -5.44
N MET A 191 -10.47 0.78 -5.71
CA MET A 191 -9.50 1.34 -4.77
C MET A 191 -8.63 2.41 -5.42
N ALA A 192 -8.01 3.24 -4.58
CA ALA A 192 -6.90 4.10 -4.95
C ALA A 192 -5.58 3.39 -4.62
N ILE A 193 -4.57 3.51 -5.47
CA ILE A 193 -3.25 2.92 -5.25
C ILE A 193 -2.23 4.04 -5.17
N ILE A 194 -1.44 4.08 -4.10
CA ILE A 194 -0.28 4.95 -3.96
C ILE A 194 0.96 4.06 -3.99
N LEU A 195 1.81 4.32 -4.95
CA LEU A 195 3.03 3.56 -5.21
C LEU A 195 4.23 4.48 -4.99
N VAL A 196 5.12 4.10 -4.09
CA VAL A 196 6.43 4.74 -3.92
C VAL A 196 7.46 3.90 -4.64
N GLU A 197 8.28 4.53 -5.48
CA GLU A 197 9.29 3.84 -6.27
C GLU A 197 10.51 4.72 -6.57
N GLN A 198 11.62 4.04 -6.92
CA GLN A 198 12.82 4.62 -7.45
C GLN A 198 13.00 4.28 -8.94
N TYR A 199 12.45 3.13 -9.36
CA TYR A 199 12.54 2.65 -10.75
C TYR A 199 11.54 3.38 -11.63
N PHE A 200 12.06 4.27 -12.45
CA PHE A 200 11.28 5.14 -13.33
C PHE A 200 10.42 4.36 -14.33
N GLU A 201 10.98 3.30 -14.93
CA GLU A 201 10.28 2.50 -15.94
C GLU A 201 9.05 1.81 -15.36
N PHE A 202 9.17 1.20 -14.17
CA PHE A 202 8.06 0.56 -13.49
C PHE A 202 6.97 1.58 -13.09
N ALA A 203 7.38 2.72 -12.58
CA ALA A 203 6.46 3.80 -12.23
C ALA A 203 5.68 4.31 -13.46
N PHE A 204 6.38 4.56 -14.58
CA PHE A 204 5.77 5.05 -15.82
C PHE A 204 4.80 4.05 -16.44
N GLU A 205 5.07 2.76 -16.31
CA GLU A 205 4.19 1.71 -16.84
C GLU A 205 2.83 1.66 -16.10
N LEU A 206 2.81 2.06 -14.84
CA LEU A 206 1.65 1.90 -13.95
C LEU A 206 0.90 3.20 -13.66
N ALA A 207 1.61 4.32 -13.60
CA ALA A 207 1.08 5.54 -13.01
C ALA A 207 0.11 6.29 -13.94
N ASP A 208 -1.05 6.64 -13.39
CA ASP A 208 -1.95 7.63 -13.96
C ASP A 208 -1.53 9.05 -13.55
N LYS A 209 -0.83 9.16 -12.43
CA LYS A 209 -0.28 10.41 -11.89
C LYS A 209 1.09 10.18 -11.26
N ILE A 210 2.03 11.06 -11.55
CA ILE A 210 3.37 11.03 -10.97
C ILE A 210 3.60 12.29 -10.14
N LEU A 211 4.15 12.09 -8.96
CA LEU A 211 4.66 13.14 -8.07
C LEU A 211 6.15 12.88 -7.86
N VAL A 212 6.94 13.96 -7.86
CA VAL A 212 8.38 13.87 -7.59
C VAL A 212 8.63 14.50 -6.22
N MET A 213 9.35 13.79 -5.36
CA MET A 213 9.85 14.29 -4.09
C MET A 213 11.35 14.52 -4.17
N GLU A 214 11.78 15.70 -3.75
CA GLU A 214 13.19 16.16 -3.71
C GLU A 214 13.60 16.57 -2.29
#